data_f336e99752118a787490e9cb0cd5bb24
#
_entry.id   f336e99752118a787490e9cb0cd5bb24
#
_cell.length_a   1.000
_cell.length_b   1.000
_cell.length_c   1.000
_cell.angle_alpha   90.00
_cell.angle_beta   90.00
_cell.angle_gamma   90.00
#
_symmetry.space_group_name_H-M   'P 1'
#
loop_
_entity.id
_entity.type
_entity.pdbx_description
1 polymer ?
#
loop_
_entity_poly.entity_id
_entity_poly.type
_entity_poly.pdbx_seq_one_letter_code
_entity_poly.pdbx_strand_id
1 'polypeptide(L)'
;KQGEVISHKADDMFLQANLIHNKKAKMAIITDSIADLPRDIMDQEHCILLPLNLIIDSVVYMDKVTIKAEDFYTHLDDYKLNPSSSQVSQKVVERVFKQILQNYDEVIGIFVSSKMSGTYNNIKRALEKIDLNGKRVEIIDSKSNSVSEGLLVKEALMMKKEGKTFDEIIVKLNSIIPNLRIYVSVLDLKYMLKGGRVSKVTGFILSKLKLQPVISIDSDGKGVIPFKSLNQRSAIKSILKTIKKDMLESGIDKYALVYADNPNDLNDFKMSVKSILGKDPEYIESISPIVGLNAGKGAFAIGYIKKS
;
A
#
# COMPACT_ATOMS: atom_id res chain seq x y z
N LYS A 1 -19.05 0.90 25.03
CA LYS A 1 -20.36 1.16 24.36
C LYS A 1 -20.39 2.47 23.55
N GLN A 2 -19.83 3.60 24.04
CA GLN A 2 -19.76 4.84 23.24
C GLN A 2 -18.79 4.75 22.06
N GLY A 3 -17.66 4.06 22.19
CA GLY A 3 -16.70 3.85 21.10
C GLY A 3 -17.25 2.98 19.97
N GLU A 4 -18.06 1.97 20.27
CA GLU A 4 -18.71 1.13 19.25
C GLU A 4 -19.75 1.90 18.41
N VAL A 5 -20.50 2.83 19.03
CA VAL A 5 -21.52 3.64 18.33
C VAL A 5 -20.87 4.65 17.38
N ILE A 6 -19.72 5.23 17.74
CA ILE A 6 -18.98 6.17 16.89
C ILE A 6 -18.36 5.41 15.70
N SER A 7 -17.82 4.20 15.92
CA SER A 7 -17.30 3.32 14.86
C SER A 7 -18.38 2.98 13.83
N HIS A 8 -19.59 2.59 14.28
CA HIS A 8 -20.67 2.25 13.35
C HIS A 8 -21.14 3.42 12.47
N LYS A 9 -21.21 4.64 13.01
CA LYS A 9 -21.58 5.83 12.22
C LYS A 9 -20.51 6.21 11.20
N ALA A 10 -19.23 6.12 11.57
CA ALA A 10 -18.13 6.39 10.66
C ALA A 10 -18.08 5.36 9.52
N ASP A 11 -18.28 4.07 9.83
CA ASP A 11 -18.36 2.99 8.85
C ASP A 11 -19.52 3.21 7.85
N ASP A 12 -20.68 3.65 8.34
CA ASP A 12 -21.85 3.91 7.48
C ASP A 12 -21.66 5.13 6.58
N MET A 13 -21.05 6.21 7.08
CA MET A 13 -20.72 7.39 6.27
C MET A 13 -19.68 7.05 5.18
N PHE A 14 -18.68 6.24 5.51
CA PHE A 14 -17.66 5.78 4.56
C PHE A 14 -18.30 4.96 3.44
N LEU A 15 -19.17 4.02 3.79
CA LEU A 15 -19.85 3.16 2.82
C LEU A 15 -20.75 3.99 1.88
N GLN A 16 -21.47 4.98 2.40
CA GLN A 16 -22.30 5.86 1.58
C GLN A 16 -21.46 6.71 0.60
N ALA A 17 -20.33 7.25 1.04
CA ALA A 17 -19.50 8.12 0.21
C ALA A 17 -18.80 7.37 -0.96
N ASN A 18 -18.40 6.11 -0.78
CA ASN A 18 -17.65 5.35 -1.79
C ASN A 18 -18.51 4.49 -2.72
N LEU A 19 -19.76 4.16 -2.34
CA LEU A 19 -20.61 3.23 -3.11
C LEU A 19 -21.63 3.90 -4.04
N ILE A 20 -21.78 5.24 -3.97
CA ILE A 20 -22.83 5.97 -4.69
C ILE A 20 -22.49 6.21 -6.17
N HIS A 21 -21.27 6.01 -6.62
CA HIS A 21 -20.79 6.67 -7.85
C HIS A 21 -20.91 5.91 -9.16
N ASN A 22 -21.32 4.64 -9.24
CA ASN A 22 -21.46 4.06 -10.57
C ASN A 22 -22.51 2.94 -10.70
N LYS A 23 -23.77 3.30 -10.91
CA LYS A 23 -24.88 2.35 -11.18
C LYS A 23 -24.76 1.57 -12.49
N LYS A 24 -23.73 1.77 -13.32
CA LYS A 24 -23.59 1.17 -14.66
C LYS A 24 -22.34 0.31 -14.86
N ALA A 25 -21.39 0.31 -13.94
CA ALA A 25 -20.16 -0.47 -14.09
C ALA A 25 -20.42 -1.91 -13.66
N LYS A 26 -20.06 -2.88 -14.51
CA LYS A 26 -20.19 -4.31 -14.22
C LYS A 26 -19.18 -4.76 -13.16
N MET A 27 -17.98 -4.18 -13.16
CA MET A 27 -16.82 -4.58 -12.37
C MET A 27 -16.37 -3.51 -11.37
N ALA A 28 -16.08 -3.90 -10.13
CA ALA A 28 -15.43 -3.08 -9.12
C ALA A 28 -13.98 -3.51 -8.89
N ILE A 29 -13.09 -2.53 -8.67
CA ILE A 29 -11.75 -2.74 -8.11
C ILE A 29 -11.75 -2.19 -6.69
N ILE A 30 -11.29 -2.98 -5.72
CA ILE A 30 -11.16 -2.59 -4.31
C ILE A 30 -9.73 -2.84 -3.82
N THR A 31 -9.22 -1.93 -3.01
CA THR A 31 -7.91 -2.07 -2.36
C THR A 31 -7.97 -1.56 -0.93
N ASP A 32 -6.94 -1.83 -0.12
CA ASP A 32 -6.81 -1.24 1.21
C ASP A 32 -6.01 0.07 1.20
N SER A 33 -5.94 0.74 2.35
CA SER A 33 -5.26 2.03 2.47
C SER A 33 -3.73 1.94 2.49
N ILE A 34 -3.17 0.74 2.54
CA ILE A 34 -1.72 0.54 2.43
C ILE A 34 -1.23 0.79 1.00
N ALA A 35 -2.05 0.55 -0.01
CA ALA A 35 -1.74 0.93 -1.39
C ALA A 35 -1.58 2.44 -1.48
N ASP A 36 -0.35 2.93 -1.58
CA ASP A 36 -0.05 4.36 -1.73
C ASP A 36 -0.27 4.79 -3.18
N LEU A 37 -1.55 4.86 -3.55
CA LEU A 37 -2.05 5.35 -4.84
C LEU A 37 -2.73 6.70 -4.61
N PRO A 38 -2.46 7.72 -5.46
CA PRO A 38 -3.08 9.03 -5.39
C PRO A 38 -4.61 8.96 -5.37
N ARG A 39 -5.21 9.77 -4.51
CA ARG A 39 -6.65 9.78 -4.31
C ARG A 39 -7.41 10.20 -5.57
N ASP A 40 -6.89 11.14 -6.33
CA ASP A 40 -7.45 11.57 -7.60
C ASP A 40 -7.54 10.44 -8.63
N ILE A 41 -6.51 9.58 -8.72
CA ILE A 41 -6.53 8.38 -9.58
C ILE A 41 -7.61 7.41 -9.11
N MET A 42 -7.72 7.17 -7.79
CA MET A 42 -8.73 6.28 -7.23
C MET A 42 -10.14 6.79 -7.53
N ASP A 43 -10.39 8.09 -7.34
CA ASP A 43 -11.70 8.70 -7.53
C ASP A 43 -12.11 8.74 -9.01
N GLN A 44 -11.18 9.09 -9.92
CA GLN A 44 -11.43 9.12 -11.36
C GLN A 44 -11.79 7.75 -11.93
N GLU A 45 -11.15 6.70 -11.46
CA GLU A 45 -11.37 5.33 -11.93
C GLU A 45 -12.35 4.53 -11.05
N HIS A 46 -12.98 5.19 -10.08
CA HIS A 46 -13.95 4.60 -9.15
C HIS A 46 -13.39 3.36 -8.43
N CYS A 47 -12.18 3.48 -7.89
CA CYS A 47 -11.58 2.47 -7.03
C CYS A 47 -12.18 2.55 -5.63
N ILE A 48 -12.61 1.43 -5.10
CA ILE A 48 -13.15 1.35 -3.74
C ILE A 48 -11.97 1.23 -2.76
N LEU A 49 -11.93 2.10 -1.76
CA LEU A 49 -10.93 2.06 -0.70
C LEU A 49 -11.52 1.36 0.53
N LEU A 50 -10.83 0.34 1.03
CA LEU A 50 -11.06 -0.25 2.36
C LEU A 50 -10.03 0.34 3.35
N PRO A 51 -10.39 1.35 4.15
CA PRO A 51 -9.46 1.98 5.06
C PRO A 51 -9.14 1.04 6.22
N LEU A 52 -7.86 0.93 6.56
CA LEU A 52 -7.43 0.23 7.77
C LEU A 52 -7.49 1.17 8.98
N ASN A 53 -7.54 0.60 10.17
CA ASN A 53 -7.61 1.36 11.40
C ASN A 53 -6.21 1.78 11.87
N LEU A 54 -6.05 3.07 12.15
CA LEU A 54 -4.92 3.67 12.81
C LEU A 54 -5.32 4.06 14.22
N ILE A 55 -4.57 3.64 15.22
CA ILE A 55 -4.82 3.92 16.63
C ILE A 55 -3.76 4.89 17.13
N ILE A 56 -4.19 6.11 17.52
CA ILE A 56 -3.34 7.17 18.06
C ILE A 56 -3.91 7.58 19.41
N ASP A 57 -3.13 7.51 20.47
CA ASP A 57 -3.53 7.90 21.83
C ASP A 57 -4.91 7.33 22.24
N SER A 58 -5.15 6.05 21.90
CA SER A 58 -6.41 5.32 22.16
C SER A 58 -7.61 5.75 21.31
N VAL A 59 -7.42 6.65 20.35
CA VAL A 59 -8.45 7.03 19.37
C VAL A 59 -8.23 6.26 18.08
N VAL A 60 -9.31 5.74 17.51
CA VAL A 60 -9.28 5.00 16.24
C VAL A 60 -9.59 5.95 15.09
N TYR A 61 -8.68 6.01 14.13
CA TYR A 61 -8.83 6.75 12.87
C TYR A 61 -8.92 5.76 11.70
N MET A 62 -9.65 6.13 10.68
CA MET A 62 -9.63 5.44 9.38
C MET A 62 -8.56 6.08 8.50
N ASP A 63 -7.56 5.31 8.15
CA ASP A 63 -6.42 5.75 7.34
C ASP A 63 -6.88 6.29 5.97
N LYS A 64 -6.33 7.44 5.55
CA LYS A 64 -6.72 8.19 4.34
C LYS A 64 -8.15 8.75 4.33
N VAL A 65 -8.95 8.51 5.36
CA VAL A 65 -10.34 8.98 5.45
C VAL A 65 -10.51 10.01 6.56
N THR A 66 -10.21 9.64 7.81
CA THR A 66 -10.37 10.52 8.97
C THR A 66 -9.04 11.09 9.46
N ILE A 67 -7.93 10.66 8.89
CA ILE A 67 -6.60 11.21 9.10
C ILE A 67 -5.83 11.23 7.78
N LYS A 68 -5.19 12.34 7.46
CA LYS A 68 -4.33 12.52 6.28
C LYS A 68 -2.87 12.30 6.65
N ALA A 69 -2.05 11.99 5.66
CA ALA A 69 -0.61 11.82 5.85
C ALA A 69 0.06 13.07 6.43
N GLU A 70 -0.28 14.26 5.94
CA GLU A 70 0.24 15.54 6.42
C GLU A 70 0.01 15.73 7.92
N ASP A 71 -1.24 15.54 8.38
CA ASP A 71 -1.60 15.67 9.80
C ASP A 71 -0.85 14.65 10.65
N PHE A 72 -0.77 13.40 10.17
CA PHE A 72 -0.06 12.33 10.85
C PHE A 72 1.42 12.63 11.03
N TYR A 73 2.12 13.02 9.96
CA TYR A 73 3.55 13.29 10.04
C TYR A 73 3.87 14.55 10.84
N THR A 74 3.04 15.58 10.77
CA THR A 74 3.22 16.79 11.57
C THR A 74 3.33 16.47 13.05
N HIS A 75 2.49 15.55 13.54
CA HIS A 75 2.38 15.21 14.97
C HIS A 75 3.03 13.87 15.37
N LEU A 76 3.72 13.18 14.45
CA LEU A 76 4.22 11.82 14.69
C LEU A 76 5.12 11.68 15.91
N ASP A 77 5.92 12.71 16.22
CA ASP A 77 6.82 12.71 17.36
C ASP A 77 6.16 13.23 18.66
N ASP A 78 4.97 13.82 18.57
CA ASP A 78 4.23 14.41 19.70
C ASP A 78 3.22 13.45 20.34
N TYR A 79 2.93 12.32 19.72
CA TYR A 79 1.97 11.35 20.22
C TYR A 79 2.46 10.72 21.55
N LYS A 80 1.58 10.71 22.55
CA LYS A 80 1.89 10.18 23.90
C LYS A 80 2.17 8.68 23.89
N LEU A 81 1.37 7.94 23.11
CA LEU A 81 1.53 6.51 22.89
C LEU A 81 2.03 6.27 21.48
N ASN A 82 2.83 5.22 21.30
CA ASN A 82 3.23 4.84 19.95
C ASN A 82 1.98 4.49 19.12
N PRO A 83 1.74 5.15 17.99
CA PRO A 83 0.64 4.79 17.12
C PRO A 83 0.75 3.32 16.68
N SER A 84 -0.39 2.69 16.48
CA SER A 84 -0.48 1.30 16.04
C SER A 84 -1.58 1.13 14.99
N SER A 85 -1.61 -0.01 14.33
CA SER A 85 -2.65 -0.32 13.35
C SER A 85 -3.40 -1.58 13.72
N SER A 86 -4.66 -1.65 13.32
CA SER A 86 -5.45 -2.86 13.42
C SER A 86 -6.19 -3.14 12.13
N GLN A 87 -6.51 -4.42 11.90
CA GLN A 87 -7.34 -4.82 10.78
C GLN A 87 -8.78 -4.31 10.96
N VAL A 88 -9.45 -4.11 9.85
CA VAL A 88 -10.89 -3.91 9.83
C VAL A 88 -11.58 -5.17 10.38
N SER A 89 -12.62 -5.01 11.19
CA SER A 89 -13.32 -6.17 11.74
C SER A 89 -13.99 -6.99 10.63
N GLN A 90 -14.09 -8.31 10.85
CA GLN A 90 -14.70 -9.20 9.87
C GLN A 90 -16.15 -8.79 9.54
N LYS A 91 -16.92 -8.34 10.53
CA LYS A 91 -18.28 -7.82 10.32
C LYS A 91 -18.35 -6.61 9.39
N VAL A 92 -17.37 -5.70 9.50
CA VAL A 92 -17.27 -4.54 8.60
C VAL A 92 -16.93 -4.99 7.19
N VAL A 93 -15.97 -5.90 7.02
CA VAL A 93 -15.63 -6.48 5.72
C VAL A 93 -16.84 -7.15 5.08
N GLU A 94 -17.57 -7.99 5.82
CA GLU A 94 -18.79 -8.65 5.33
C GLU A 94 -19.83 -7.61 4.85
N ARG A 95 -20.04 -6.54 5.61
CA ARG A 95 -20.99 -5.47 5.24
C ARG A 95 -20.54 -4.73 3.97
N VAL A 96 -19.25 -4.37 3.87
CA VAL A 96 -18.67 -3.71 2.70
C VAL A 96 -18.87 -4.56 1.45
N PHE A 97 -18.49 -5.84 1.49
CA PHE A 97 -18.63 -6.71 0.32
C PHE A 97 -20.08 -7.00 -0.04
N LYS A 98 -20.99 -7.15 0.93
CA LYS A 98 -22.44 -7.25 0.65
C LYS A 98 -22.97 -6.05 -0.10
N GLN A 99 -22.56 -4.83 0.26
CA GLN A 99 -22.97 -3.62 -0.44
C GLN A 99 -22.35 -3.50 -1.84
N ILE A 100 -21.06 -3.85 -1.99
CA ILE A 100 -20.40 -3.88 -3.30
C ILE A 100 -21.15 -4.87 -4.22
N LEU A 101 -21.45 -6.05 -3.73
CA LEU A 101 -22.14 -7.09 -4.48
C LEU A 101 -23.61 -6.75 -4.81
N GLN A 102 -24.23 -5.76 -4.17
CA GLN A 102 -25.54 -5.24 -4.62
C GLN A 102 -25.42 -4.43 -5.92
N ASN A 103 -24.27 -3.81 -6.17
CA ASN A 103 -24.06 -2.88 -7.28
C ASN A 103 -23.20 -3.42 -8.42
N TYR A 104 -22.40 -4.46 -8.16
CA TYR A 104 -21.44 -5.02 -9.12
C TYR A 104 -21.59 -6.53 -9.23
N ASP A 105 -21.35 -7.05 -10.41
CA ASP A 105 -21.37 -8.49 -10.70
C ASP A 105 -19.99 -9.13 -10.59
N GLU A 106 -18.95 -8.31 -10.75
CA GLU A 106 -17.54 -8.72 -10.71
C GLU A 106 -16.76 -7.82 -9.75
N VAL A 107 -15.95 -8.40 -8.88
CA VAL A 107 -15.12 -7.65 -7.91
C VAL A 107 -13.70 -8.22 -7.90
N ILE A 108 -12.72 -7.37 -8.17
CA ILE A 108 -11.30 -7.70 -8.00
C ILE A 108 -10.77 -6.90 -6.81
N GLY A 109 -10.36 -7.60 -5.76
CA GLY A 109 -9.73 -7.01 -4.58
C GLY A 109 -8.22 -7.22 -4.61
N ILE A 110 -7.44 -6.16 -4.45
CA ILE A 110 -5.98 -6.19 -4.42
C ILE A 110 -5.56 -5.65 -3.06
N PHE A 111 -4.86 -6.46 -2.27
CA PHE A 111 -4.56 -6.14 -0.88
C PHE A 111 -3.09 -6.37 -0.55
N VAL A 112 -2.65 -5.68 0.51
CA VAL A 112 -1.30 -5.82 1.06
C VAL A 112 -0.90 -7.27 1.27
N SER A 113 0.40 -7.55 1.13
CA SER A 113 0.96 -8.88 1.35
C SER A 113 0.41 -9.57 2.60
N SER A 114 -0.07 -10.80 2.42
CA SER A 114 -0.55 -11.68 3.49
C SER A 114 0.52 -12.03 4.53
N LYS A 115 1.80 -11.79 4.22
CA LYS A 115 2.95 -11.98 5.13
C LYS A 115 3.24 -10.76 5.99
N MET A 116 2.70 -9.59 5.61
CA MET A 116 2.90 -8.32 6.33
C MET A 116 1.67 -7.89 7.12
N SER A 117 0.48 -8.27 6.66
CA SER A 117 -0.79 -7.95 7.30
C SER A 117 -1.76 -9.13 7.22
N GLY A 118 -2.60 -9.24 8.23
CA GLY A 118 -3.70 -10.21 8.21
C GLY A 118 -4.90 -9.78 7.36
N THR A 119 -4.87 -8.59 6.72
CA THR A 119 -5.99 -8.02 5.95
C THR A 119 -6.48 -8.96 4.87
N TYR A 120 -5.58 -9.44 4.00
CA TYR A 120 -5.91 -10.39 2.94
C TYR A 120 -6.66 -11.63 3.48
N ASN A 121 -6.11 -12.28 4.51
CA ASN A 121 -6.71 -13.48 5.09
C ASN A 121 -8.05 -13.19 5.80
N ASN A 122 -8.20 -12.00 6.39
CA ASN A 122 -9.43 -11.57 7.02
C ASN A 122 -10.55 -11.38 6.00
N ILE A 123 -10.23 -10.79 4.85
CA ILE A 123 -11.17 -10.59 3.75
C ILE A 123 -11.60 -11.94 3.17
N LYS A 124 -10.68 -12.86 2.91
CA LYS A 124 -11.02 -14.20 2.43
C LYS A 124 -11.98 -14.93 3.36
N ARG A 125 -11.71 -14.92 4.67
CA ARG A 125 -12.61 -15.52 5.68
C ARG A 125 -13.97 -14.85 5.77
N ALA A 126 -14.04 -13.54 5.52
CA ALA A 126 -15.32 -12.83 5.48
C ALA A 126 -16.15 -13.25 4.26
N LEU A 127 -15.50 -13.40 3.10
CA LEU A 127 -16.17 -13.82 1.87
C LEU A 127 -16.71 -15.25 1.92
N GLU A 128 -16.07 -16.17 2.65
CA GLU A 128 -16.58 -17.53 2.89
C GLU A 128 -17.97 -17.56 3.53
N LYS A 129 -18.38 -16.46 4.19
CA LYS A 129 -19.67 -16.31 4.87
C LYS A 129 -20.71 -15.55 4.05
N ILE A 130 -20.36 -15.11 2.85
CA ILE A 130 -21.23 -14.30 1.98
C ILE A 130 -21.70 -15.19 0.83
N ASP A 131 -23.01 -15.25 0.62
CA ASP A 131 -23.56 -15.82 -0.59
C ASP A 131 -23.28 -14.86 -1.76
N LEU A 132 -22.49 -15.31 -2.71
CA LEU A 132 -22.11 -14.51 -3.88
C LEU A 132 -23.23 -14.42 -4.92
N ASN A 133 -24.28 -15.23 -4.84
CA ASN A 133 -25.42 -15.22 -5.75
C ASN A 133 -25.00 -15.27 -7.24
N GLY A 134 -24.01 -16.09 -7.57
CA GLY A 134 -23.47 -16.23 -8.92
C GLY A 134 -22.53 -15.12 -9.38
N LYS A 135 -22.21 -14.15 -8.52
CA LYS A 135 -21.27 -13.06 -8.82
C LYS A 135 -19.83 -13.53 -8.65
N ARG A 136 -18.93 -12.87 -9.35
CA ARG A 136 -17.50 -13.25 -9.37
C ARG A 136 -16.69 -12.34 -8.48
N VAL A 137 -15.94 -12.93 -7.55
CA VAL A 137 -15.04 -12.20 -6.64
C VAL A 137 -13.68 -12.86 -6.65
N GLU A 138 -12.63 -12.11 -6.96
CA GLU A 138 -11.25 -12.56 -6.83
C GLU A 138 -10.49 -11.63 -5.87
N ILE A 139 -9.78 -12.22 -4.92
CA ILE A 139 -8.96 -11.51 -3.95
C ILE A 139 -7.51 -11.86 -4.17
N ILE A 140 -6.74 -10.88 -4.57
CA ILE A 140 -5.33 -10.99 -4.94
C ILE A 140 -4.45 -10.57 -3.76
N ASP A 141 -3.54 -11.45 -3.36
CA ASP A 141 -2.41 -11.12 -2.50
C ASP A 141 -1.34 -10.42 -3.35
N SER A 142 -1.17 -9.11 -3.16
CA SER A 142 -0.19 -8.34 -3.94
C SER A 142 1.26 -8.82 -3.70
N LYS A 143 1.50 -9.56 -2.62
CA LYS A 143 2.83 -9.90 -2.10
C LYS A 143 3.72 -8.65 -1.97
N SER A 144 3.12 -7.50 -1.84
CA SER A 144 3.77 -6.21 -1.78
C SER A 144 3.07 -5.28 -0.79
N ASN A 145 3.46 -4.02 -0.76
CA ASN A 145 2.80 -2.95 -0.02
C ASN A 145 3.08 -1.59 -0.66
N SER A 146 2.50 -0.52 -0.08
CA SER A 146 2.80 0.87 -0.41
C SER A 146 2.75 1.13 -1.92
N VAL A 147 3.77 1.79 -2.45
CA VAL A 147 3.87 2.21 -3.85
C VAL A 147 3.80 1.04 -4.85
N SER A 148 4.32 -0.14 -4.52
CA SER A 148 4.28 -1.28 -5.44
C SER A 148 2.90 -1.94 -5.49
N GLU A 149 2.19 -1.98 -4.37
CA GLU A 149 0.78 -2.36 -4.34
C GLU A 149 -0.06 -1.33 -5.12
N GLY A 150 0.21 -0.03 -4.91
CA GLY A 150 -0.43 1.06 -5.67
C GLY A 150 -0.25 0.94 -7.18
N LEU A 151 0.94 0.56 -7.64
CA LEU A 151 1.19 0.29 -9.08
C LEU A 151 0.34 -0.87 -9.60
N LEU A 152 0.21 -1.94 -8.82
CA LEU A 152 -0.62 -3.10 -9.20
C LEU A 152 -2.10 -2.73 -9.28
N VAL A 153 -2.59 -1.93 -8.31
CA VAL A 153 -3.96 -1.39 -8.33
C VAL A 153 -4.19 -0.49 -9.54
N LYS A 154 -3.24 0.43 -9.82
CA LYS A 154 -3.31 1.30 -11.00
C LYS A 154 -3.39 0.51 -12.30
N GLU A 155 -2.63 -0.60 -12.42
CA GLU A 155 -2.69 -1.47 -13.59
C GLU A 155 -4.09 -2.08 -13.76
N ALA A 156 -4.70 -2.58 -12.70
CA ALA A 156 -6.06 -3.12 -12.74
C ALA A 156 -7.10 -2.05 -13.18
N LEU A 157 -6.97 -0.83 -12.66
CA LEU A 157 -7.85 0.29 -13.01
C LEU A 157 -7.71 0.67 -14.48
N MET A 158 -6.48 0.75 -15.00
CA MET A 158 -6.23 1.04 -16.42
C MET A 158 -6.81 -0.04 -17.33
N MET A 159 -6.58 -1.31 -17.01
CA MET A 159 -7.13 -2.43 -17.79
C MET A 159 -8.66 -2.44 -17.78
N LYS A 160 -9.28 -2.15 -16.62
CA LYS A 160 -10.74 -1.98 -16.52
C LYS A 160 -11.22 -0.85 -17.43
N LYS A 161 -10.54 0.31 -17.43
CA LYS A 161 -10.84 1.45 -18.29
C LYS A 161 -10.74 1.11 -19.79
N GLU A 162 -9.76 0.28 -20.14
CA GLU A 162 -9.58 -0.24 -21.51
C GLU A 162 -10.61 -1.30 -21.90
N GLY A 163 -11.54 -1.66 -21.01
CA GLY A 163 -12.60 -2.64 -21.28
C GLY A 163 -12.13 -4.10 -21.22
N LYS A 164 -10.99 -4.39 -20.56
CA LYS A 164 -10.53 -5.76 -20.35
C LYS A 164 -11.48 -6.52 -19.46
N THR A 165 -11.59 -7.81 -19.73
CA THR A 165 -12.43 -8.72 -18.95
C THR A 165 -11.84 -9.02 -17.57
N PHE A 166 -12.67 -9.49 -16.65
CA PHE A 166 -12.28 -9.95 -15.34
C PHE A 166 -11.10 -10.93 -15.36
N ASP A 167 -11.17 -11.94 -16.24
CA ASP A 167 -10.12 -12.95 -16.34
C ASP A 167 -8.81 -12.40 -16.93
N GLU A 168 -8.88 -11.53 -17.93
CA GLU A 168 -7.68 -10.87 -18.50
C GLU A 168 -6.96 -10.05 -17.45
N ILE A 169 -7.70 -9.31 -16.60
CA ILE A 169 -7.11 -8.50 -15.53
C ILE A 169 -6.42 -9.42 -14.52
N ILE A 170 -7.08 -10.47 -14.03
CA ILE A 170 -6.50 -11.39 -13.06
C ILE A 170 -5.22 -12.06 -13.60
N VAL A 171 -5.25 -12.55 -14.83
CA VAL A 171 -4.08 -13.17 -15.47
C VAL A 171 -2.94 -12.18 -15.56
N LYS A 172 -3.21 -10.95 -15.98
CA LYS A 172 -2.18 -9.89 -16.08
C LYS A 172 -1.60 -9.55 -14.70
N LEU A 173 -2.43 -9.31 -13.69
CA LEU A 173 -1.97 -8.98 -12.34
C LEU A 173 -1.08 -10.10 -11.76
N ASN A 174 -1.49 -11.35 -11.91
CA ASN A 174 -0.70 -12.49 -11.47
C ASN A 174 0.66 -12.60 -12.20
N SER A 175 0.75 -12.17 -13.45
CA SER A 175 2.02 -12.10 -14.19
C SER A 175 2.91 -10.95 -13.73
N ILE A 176 2.34 -9.87 -13.22
CA ILE A 176 3.08 -8.69 -12.72
C ILE A 176 3.66 -8.93 -11.33
N ILE A 177 2.93 -9.60 -10.44
CA ILE A 177 3.32 -9.78 -9.03
C ILE A 177 4.76 -10.28 -8.86
N PRO A 178 5.26 -11.30 -9.57
CA PRO A 178 6.64 -11.75 -9.45
C PRO A 178 7.68 -10.71 -9.90
N ASN A 179 7.26 -9.72 -10.70
CA ASN A 179 8.08 -8.67 -11.28
C ASN A 179 8.01 -7.34 -10.51
N LEU A 180 7.16 -7.26 -9.47
CA LEU A 180 7.10 -6.10 -8.59
C LEU A 180 8.36 -6.00 -7.75
N ARG A 181 8.85 -4.79 -7.58
CA ARG A 181 9.98 -4.46 -6.68
C ARG A 181 9.64 -3.21 -5.88
N ILE A 182 10.08 -3.21 -4.63
CA ILE A 182 10.03 -2.03 -3.77
C ILE A 182 11.34 -1.88 -3.03
N TYR A 183 11.86 -0.66 -2.96
CA TYR A 183 13.02 -0.30 -2.16
C TYR A 183 12.72 0.95 -1.37
N VAL A 184 12.88 0.86 -0.06
CA VAL A 184 12.58 1.93 0.89
C VAL A 184 13.87 2.38 1.56
N SER A 185 14.15 3.68 1.49
CA SER A 185 15.19 4.34 2.27
C SER A 185 14.55 4.88 3.55
N VAL A 186 15.06 4.50 4.71
CA VAL A 186 14.58 4.97 6.01
C VAL A 186 15.67 5.76 6.74
N LEU A 187 15.27 6.82 7.46
CA LEU A 187 16.21 7.62 8.27
C LEU A 187 16.44 6.99 9.65
N ASP A 188 15.41 6.39 10.24
CA ASP A 188 15.46 5.86 11.59
C ASP A 188 14.74 4.51 11.69
N LEU A 189 15.49 3.50 12.09
CA LEU A 189 14.95 2.15 12.29
C LEU A 189 14.00 2.03 13.49
N LYS A 190 13.96 3.03 14.39
CA LYS A 190 13.12 2.99 15.60
C LYS A 190 11.65 2.69 15.28
N TYR A 191 11.12 3.28 14.19
CA TYR A 191 9.73 3.09 13.76
C TYR A 191 9.48 1.66 13.31
N MET A 192 10.38 1.11 12.50
CA MET A 192 10.27 -0.27 11.99
C MET A 192 10.38 -1.33 13.07
N LEU A 193 11.27 -1.11 14.05
CA LEU A 193 11.44 -1.99 15.19
C LEU A 193 10.19 -2.03 16.08
N LYS A 194 9.57 -0.87 16.29
CA LYS A 194 8.30 -0.76 17.00
C LYS A 194 7.16 -1.46 16.27
N GLY A 195 7.11 -1.34 14.96
CA GLY A 195 6.09 -1.96 14.10
C GLY A 195 6.19 -3.48 13.98
N GLY A 196 7.36 -4.07 14.19
CA GLY A 196 7.58 -5.52 14.17
C GLY A 196 7.46 -6.20 12.80
N ARG A 197 7.47 -5.46 11.69
CA ARG A 197 7.36 -5.98 10.31
C ARG A 197 8.71 -6.34 9.69
N VAL A 198 9.80 -6.02 10.37
CA VAL A 198 11.15 -6.51 10.08
C VAL A 198 11.59 -7.43 11.20
N SER A 199 12.34 -8.49 10.90
CA SER A 199 12.82 -9.43 11.90
C SER A 199 13.45 -8.69 13.10
N LYS A 200 12.96 -8.97 14.31
CA LYS A 200 13.43 -8.33 15.55
C LYS A 200 14.94 -8.52 15.76
N VAL A 201 15.48 -9.68 15.42
CA VAL A 201 16.92 -9.99 15.57
C VAL A 201 17.74 -9.12 14.63
N THR A 202 17.37 -9.05 13.37
CA THR A 202 18.07 -8.23 12.37
C THR A 202 17.96 -6.74 12.71
N GLY A 203 16.77 -6.28 13.11
CA GLY A 203 16.55 -4.89 13.49
C GLY A 203 17.34 -4.46 14.74
N PHE A 204 17.44 -5.32 15.74
CA PHE A 204 18.22 -5.03 16.96
C PHE A 204 19.71 -4.85 16.67
N ILE A 205 20.29 -5.69 15.81
CA ILE A 205 21.70 -5.57 15.41
C ILE A 205 21.93 -4.27 14.64
N LEU A 206 21.04 -3.94 13.71
CA LEU A 206 21.15 -2.74 12.88
C LEU A 206 20.99 -1.44 13.68
N SER A 207 20.09 -1.41 14.67
CA SER A 207 19.88 -0.24 15.53
C SER A 207 21.09 0.07 16.40
N LYS A 208 21.75 -0.96 16.97
CA LYS A 208 22.98 -0.80 17.73
C LYS A 208 24.13 -0.19 16.90
N LEU A 209 24.16 -0.49 15.61
CA LEU A 209 25.16 0.03 14.69
C LEU A 209 24.79 1.39 14.07
N LYS A 210 23.63 1.96 14.42
CA LYS A 210 23.09 3.21 13.84
C LYS A 210 23.04 3.17 12.32
N LEU A 211 22.71 2.02 11.73
CA LEU A 211 22.62 1.83 10.30
C LEU A 211 21.28 2.35 9.75
N GLN A 212 21.32 2.83 8.52
CA GLN A 212 20.15 3.25 7.75
C GLN A 212 19.99 2.31 6.53
N PRO A 213 19.45 1.10 6.73
CA PRO A 213 19.38 0.09 5.69
C PRO A 213 18.34 0.42 4.62
N VAL A 214 18.47 -0.25 3.48
CA VAL A 214 17.38 -0.35 2.51
C VAL A 214 16.46 -1.48 2.92
N ILE A 215 15.17 -1.20 2.92
CA ILE A 215 14.12 -2.19 3.17
C ILE A 215 13.49 -2.58 1.83
N SER A 216 13.10 -3.84 1.70
CA SER A 216 12.42 -4.38 0.54
C SER A 216 11.47 -5.51 0.94
N ILE A 217 10.84 -6.13 -0.04
CA ILE A 217 9.97 -7.30 0.13
C ILE A 217 10.51 -8.41 -0.77
N ASP A 218 10.57 -9.63 -0.26
CA ASP A 218 10.99 -10.81 -1.04
C ASP A 218 9.84 -11.39 -1.90
N SER A 219 10.14 -12.41 -2.68
CA SER A 219 9.15 -13.09 -3.55
C SER A 219 7.98 -13.73 -2.81
N ASP A 220 8.14 -14.00 -1.51
CA ASP A 220 7.08 -14.54 -0.66
C ASP A 220 6.17 -13.46 -0.07
N GLY A 221 6.55 -12.19 -0.22
CA GLY A 221 5.84 -11.04 0.36
C GLY A 221 6.30 -10.66 1.77
N LYS A 222 7.47 -11.11 2.22
CA LYS A 222 8.04 -10.80 3.54
C LYS A 222 8.97 -9.60 3.47
N GLY A 223 8.95 -8.76 4.50
CA GLY A 223 9.90 -7.66 4.65
C GLY A 223 11.32 -8.16 4.87
N VAL A 224 12.25 -7.65 4.05
CA VAL A 224 13.69 -8.01 4.08
C VAL A 224 14.57 -6.77 4.05
N ILE A 225 15.85 -6.95 4.40
CA ILE A 225 16.88 -5.91 4.37
C ILE A 225 17.96 -6.32 3.38
N PRO A 226 17.81 -5.98 2.08
CA PRO A 226 18.80 -6.35 1.06
C PRO A 226 20.13 -5.63 1.23
N PHE A 227 20.14 -4.40 1.76
CA PHE A 227 21.36 -3.60 1.91
C PHE A 227 21.47 -3.00 3.32
N LYS A 228 22.61 -3.26 3.97
CA LYS A 228 22.98 -2.67 5.26
C LYS A 228 23.80 -1.41 5.00
N SER A 229 23.15 -0.27 4.94
CA SER A 229 23.78 1.01 4.64
C SER A 229 24.14 1.78 5.90
N LEU A 230 25.28 2.50 5.88
CA LEU A 230 25.73 3.32 7.01
C LEU A 230 24.92 4.62 7.16
N ASN A 231 24.39 5.11 6.06
CA ASN A 231 23.62 6.35 6.00
C ASN A 231 22.69 6.34 4.78
N GLN A 232 21.76 7.29 4.73
CA GLN A 232 20.80 7.40 3.63
C GLN A 232 21.48 7.58 2.26
N ARG A 233 22.57 8.31 2.19
CA ARG A 233 23.32 8.49 0.92
C ARG A 233 23.81 7.17 0.36
N SER A 234 24.33 6.28 1.20
CA SER A 234 24.77 4.94 0.77
C SER A 234 23.60 4.02 0.46
N ALA A 235 22.48 4.16 1.15
CA ALA A 235 21.21 3.49 0.84
C ALA A 235 20.72 3.87 -0.56
N ILE A 236 20.66 5.16 -0.86
CA ILE A 236 20.26 5.69 -2.17
C ILE A 236 21.16 5.13 -3.28
N LYS A 237 22.50 5.14 -3.09
CA LYS A 237 23.44 4.58 -4.07
C LYS A 237 23.17 3.11 -4.35
N SER A 238 22.84 2.32 -3.32
CA SER A 238 22.52 0.90 -3.47
C SER A 238 21.22 0.69 -4.25
N ILE A 239 20.19 1.50 -3.97
CA ILE A 239 18.92 1.48 -4.72
C ILE A 239 19.16 1.83 -6.19
N LEU A 240 19.83 2.95 -6.48
CA LEU A 240 20.10 3.38 -7.86
C LEU A 240 20.94 2.36 -8.64
N LYS A 241 21.93 1.72 -7.99
CA LYS A 241 22.70 0.63 -8.60
C LYS A 241 21.81 -0.55 -8.97
N THR A 242 20.87 -0.92 -8.11
CA THR A 242 19.93 -2.01 -8.37
C THR A 242 18.97 -1.66 -9.50
N ILE A 243 18.41 -0.45 -9.51
CA ILE A 243 17.53 0.04 -10.61
C ILE A 243 18.28 -0.03 -11.95
N LYS A 244 19.53 0.46 -11.98
CA LYS A 244 20.34 0.42 -13.20
C LYS A 244 20.61 -1.01 -13.67
N LYS A 245 20.90 -1.92 -12.74
CA LYS A 245 21.07 -3.35 -13.03
C LYS A 245 19.80 -3.94 -13.63
N ASP A 246 18.65 -3.78 -12.95
CA ASP A 246 17.37 -4.33 -13.40
C ASP A 246 16.93 -3.74 -14.74
N MET A 247 17.21 -2.43 -14.96
CA MET A 247 16.93 -1.80 -16.26
C MET A 247 17.75 -2.42 -17.40
N LEU A 248 19.03 -2.77 -17.15
CA LEU A 248 19.90 -3.38 -18.16
C LEU A 248 19.56 -4.85 -18.40
N GLU A 249 19.18 -5.60 -17.36
CA GLU A 249 18.92 -7.05 -17.45
C GLU A 249 17.55 -7.39 -18.03
N SER A 250 16.50 -6.68 -17.66
CA SER A 250 15.13 -6.99 -18.05
C SER A 250 14.33 -5.78 -18.51
N GLY A 251 14.83 -4.57 -18.29
CA GLY A 251 14.06 -3.35 -18.47
C GLY A 251 13.05 -3.13 -17.31
N ILE A 252 12.64 -1.88 -17.16
CA ILE A 252 11.61 -1.47 -16.19
C ILE A 252 10.44 -0.88 -16.98
N ASP A 253 9.24 -1.46 -16.79
CA ASP A 253 8.05 -1.04 -17.50
C ASP A 253 7.46 0.23 -16.91
N LYS A 254 7.15 0.23 -15.61
CA LYS A 254 6.54 1.34 -14.89
C LYS A 254 7.19 1.51 -13.53
N TYR A 255 7.19 2.74 -13.02
CA TYR A 255 7.64 3.03 -11.66
C TYR A 255 6.86 4.18 -11.05
N ALA A 256 6.80 4.21 -9.73
CA ALA A 256 6.25 5.30 -8.95
C ALA A 256 7.10 5.55 -7.70
N LEU A 257 6.92 6.72 -7.11
CA LEU A 257 7.68 7.17 -5.96
C LEU A 257 6.74 7.59 -4.84
N VAL A 258 7.16 7.34 -3.59
CA VAL A 258 6.44 7.84 -2.41
C VAL A 258 7.41 8.42 -1.40
N TYR A 259 6.92 9.35 -0.58
CA TYR A 259 7.69 10.05 0.45
C TYR A 259 6.90 10.16 1.75
N ALA A 260 7.62 10.25 2.87
CA ALA A 260 7.07 10.50 4.19
C ALA A 260 7.43 11.91 4.63
N ASP A 261 6.41 12.75 4.93
CA ASP A 261 6.50 14.11 5.42
C ASP A 261 6.85 15.14 4.32
N ASN A 262 8.12 15.27 3.94
CA ASN A 262 8.58 16.35 3.04
C ASN A 262 8.83 15.85 1.60
N PRO A 263 8.07 16.31 0.59
CA PRO A 263 8.28 15.92 -0.79
C PRO A 263 9.64 16.38 -1.36
N ASN A 264 10.26 17.42 -0.78
CA ASN A 264 11.56 17.90 -1.24
C ASN A 264 12.69 16.90 -1.00
N ASP A 265 12.57 16.02 0.00
CA ASP A 265 13.56 14.97 0.29
C ASP A 265 13.68 13.96 -0.86
N LEU A 266 12.70 13.94 -1.74
CA LEU A 266 12.64 13.03 -2.90
C LEU A 266 13.30 13.62 -4.17
N ASN A 267 13.52 14.95 -4.26
CA ASN A 267 13.86 15.61 -5.52
C ASN A 267 15.12 15.06 -6.19
N ASP A 268 16.23 14.96 -5.47
CA ASP A 268 17.49 14.45 -6.02
C ASP A 268 17.38 12.97 -6.42
N PHE A 269 16.66 12.18 -5.63
CA PHE A 269 16.43 10.78 -5.93
C PHE A 269 15.57 10.63 -7.20
N LYS A 270 14.47 11.38 -7.32
CA LYS A 270 13.61 11.42 -8.51
C LYS A 270 14.40 11.75 -9.76
N MET A 271 15.24 12.80 -9.73
CA MET A 271 16.07 13.19 -10.87
C MET A 271 17.05 12.07 -11.27
N SER A 272 17.66 11.43 -10.28
CA SER A 272 18.57 10.32 -10.52
C SER A 272 17.88 9.11 -11.15
N VAL A 273 16.70 8.75 -10.65
CA VAL A 273 15.88 7.65 -11.22
C VAL A 273 15.43 7.99 -12.64
N LYS A 274 14.93 9.22 -12.86
CA LYS A 274 14.53 9.67 -14.21
C LYS A 274 15.70 9.62 -15.20
N SER A 275 16.90 9.99 -14.77
CA SER A 275 18.11 9.90 -15.62
C SER A 275 18.44 8.45 -16.01
N ILE A 276 18.21 7.48 -15.12
CA ILE A 276 18.45 6.05 -15.41
C ILE A 276 17.37 5.47 -16.32
N LEU A 277 16.08 5.80 -16.06
CA LEU A 277 14.94 5.18 -16.72
C LEU A 277 14.47 5.92 -17.98
N GLY A 278 14.90 7.17 -18.18
CA GLY A 278 14.53 7.99 -19.34
C GLY A 278 13.08 8.44 -19.39
N LYS A 279 12.34 8.32 -18.27
CA LYS A 279 10.90 8.65 -18.18
C LYS A 279 10.53 9.15 -16.79
N ASP A 280 9.37 9.80 -16.71
CA ASP A 280 8.78 10.25 -15.44
C ASP A 280 8.11 9.09 -14.68
N PRO A 281 7.93 9.19 -13.34
CA PRO A 281 7.15 8.24 -12.58
C PRO A 281 5.67 8.28 -12.98
N GLU A 282 4.99 7.16 -12.85
CA GLU A 282 3.54 7.06 -13.05
C GLU A 282 2.76 7.97 -12.11
N TYR A 283 3.28 8.15 -10.90
CA TYR A 283 2.81 9.10 -9.90
C TYR A 283 3.85 9.30 -8.79
N ILE A 284 3.64 10.34 -8.00
CA ILE A 284 4.34 10.59 -6.73
C ILE A 284 3.26 10.81 -5.68
N GLU A 285 3.34 10.12 -4.53
CA GLU A 285 2.34 10.21 -3.48
C GLU A 285 3.01 10.23 -2.09
N SER A 286 2.28 10.75 -1.10
CA SER A 286 2.67 10.61 0.29
C SER A 286 2.48 9.19 0.79
N ILE A 287 3.41 8.70 1.61
CA ILE A 287 3.25 7.42 2.31
C ILE A 287 2.10 7.54 3.31
N SER A 288 1.14 6.62 3.24
CA SER A 288 0.00 6.61 4.15
C SER A 288 0.41 6.50 5.62
N PRO A 289 -0.37 7.05 6.56
CA PRO A 289 -0.10 6.94 7.99
C PRO A 289 0.21 5.52 8.48
N ILE A 290 -0.52 4.52 8.02
CA ILE A 290 -0.29 3.11 8.42
C ILE A 290 1.06 2.58 7.94
N VAL A 291 1.48 2.90 6.74
CA VAL A 291 2.83 2.55 6.25
C VAL A 291 3.87 3.39 6.98
N GLY A 292 3.57 4.68 7.20
CA GLY A 292 4.40 5.65 7.91
C GLY A 292 4.73 5.28 9.35
N LEU A 293 3.84 4.55 10.05
CA LEU A 293 4.13 3.96 11.36
C LEU A 293 5.44 3.18 11.39
N ASN A 294 5.78 2.54 10.29
CA ASN A 294 6.96 1.70 10.16
C ASN A 294 8.11 2.43 9.46
N ALA A 295 7.80 3.24 8.45
CA ALA A 295 8.80 3.94 7.65
C ALA A 295 9.38 5.17 8.38
N GLY A 296 8.54 5.91 9.12
CA GLY A 296 8.92 7.15 9.80
C GLY A 296 9.14 8.34 8.88
N LYS A 297 9.35 9.52 9.49
CA LYS A 297 9.64 10.76 8.76
C LYS A 297 10.93 10.64 7.94
N GLY A 298 10.96 11.32 6.79
CA GLY A 298 12.09 11.36 5.88
C GLY A 298 12.37 10.04 5.14
N ALA A 299 11.50 9.05 5.29
CA ALA A 299 11.53 7.87 4.46
C ALA A 299 11.00 8.18 3.06
N PHE A 300 11.54 7.51 2.06
CA PHE A 300 10.97 7.49 0.71
C PHE A 300 11.19 6.14 0.05
N ALA A 301 10.40 5.85 -0.94
CA ALA A 301 10.48 4.58 -1.64
C ALA A 301 10.26 4.72 -3.15
N ILE A 302 10.79 3.76 -3.86
CA ILE A 302 10.46 3.48 -5.25
C ILE A 302 9.80 2.12 -5.35
N GLY A 303 8.67 2.07 -6.04
CA GLY A 303 8.10 0.84 -6.56
C GLY A 303 8.25 0.78 -8.07
N TYR A 304 8.51 -0.39 -8.64
CA TYR A 304 8.55 -0.58 -10.08
C TYR A 304 8.20 -1.99 -10.53
N ILE A 305 7.80 -2.10 -11.79
CA ILE A 305 7.47 -3.34 -12.48
C ILE A 305 8.59 -3.62 -13.49
N LYS A 306 9.27 -4.76 -13.34
CA LYS A 306 10.23 -5.25 -14.34
C LYS A 306 9.46 -5.74 -15.58
N LYS A 307 10.04 -5.59 -16.75
CA LYS A 307 9.52 -6.24 -17.95
C LYS A 307 9.69 -7.76 -17.83
N SER A 308 8.69 -8.46 -18.27
CA SER A 308 8.67 -9.94 -18.30
C SER A 308 9.53 -10.46 -19.44
#